data_732378575c628b4ea8bf52ca7f400963
#
_entry.id   732378575c628b4ea8bf52ca7f400963
#
_cell.length_a   1.000
_cell.length_b   1.000
_cell.length_c   1.000
_cell.angle_alpha   90.00
_cell.angle_beta   90.00
_cell.angle_gamma   90.00
#
_symmetry.space_group_name_H-M   'P 1'
#
loop_
_entity.id
_entity.type
_entity.pdbx_description
1 polymer ?
#
loop_
_entity_poly.entity_id
_entity_poly.type
_entity_poly.pdbx_seq_one_letter_code
_entity_poly.pdbx_strand_id
1 'polypeptide(L)'
;MRRAPGWLKAYCGGIYTFLYLPMGVMMAFSFNSAHRNVAWAGFTFRWYVKLFHDAQWAQALGTSLELAVSAAAISAALGLLASYAMARHPDFRGKRAYSSLLNVPMMMPEVILGVGLLTFFVRAHLRLSFWTLVVSHVVFCLPYATGTIRARLMSLKQSSLEEAAMDLGATEWQAFKRVTFPLAWPAIFSGAVLAFTVSFEDFVTTFFVAGIGTVTMPIKIYSMMKFGITPEVNALATLLLLLTAAGLLAHHLLAGER
;
A
#
# COMPACT_ATOMS: atom_id res chain seq x y z
N MET A 1 -29.23 21.82 -11.58
CA MET A 1 -28.90 20.41 -11.20
C MET A 1 -30.20 19.63 -11.02
N ARG A 2 -30.48 18.60 -11.85
CA ARG A 2 -31.67 17.73 -11.70
C ARG A 2 -31.50 16.92 -10.41
N ARG A 3 -32.46 17.02 -9.49
CA ARG A 3 -32.47 16.18 -8.28
C ARG A 3 -32.58 14.72 -8.68
N ALA A 4 -31.69 13.87 -8.18
CA ALA A 4 -31.74 12.44 -8.44
C ALA A 4 -33.09 11.87 -8.01
N PRO A 5 -33.71 10.99 -8.82
CA PRO A 5 -35.00 10.39 -8.53
C PRO A 5 -34.96 9.56 -7.26
N GLY A 6 -36.10 9.49 -6.54
CA GLY A 6 -36.16 8.85 -5.21
C GLY A 6 -35.71 7.39 -5.20
N TRP A 7 -36.08 6.63 -6.26
CA TRP A 7 -35.68 5.21 -6.38
C TRP A 7 -34.15 5.05 -6.48
N LEU A 8 -33.43 5.97 -7.16
CA LEU A 8 -31.97 5.94 -7.25
C LEU A 8 -31.31 6.17 -5.89
N LYS A 9 -31.87 7.07 -5.08
CA LYS A 9 -31.37 7.31 -3.70
C LYS A 9 -31.59 6.08 -2.82
N ALA A 10 -32.77 5.44 -2.92
CA ALA A 10 -33.06 4.20 -2.19
C ALA A 10 -32.14 3.06 -2.62
N TYR A 11 -31.90 2.90 -3.92
CA TYR A 11 -30.99 1.91 -4.46
C TYR A 11 -29.54 2.13 -3.97
N CYS A 12 -29.02 3.36 -4.08
CA CYS A 12 -27.70 3.69 -3.54
C CYS A 12 -27.62 3.46 -2.02
N GLY A 13 -28.67 3.87 -1.28
CA GLY A 13 -28.76 3.61 0.16
C GLY A 13 -28.70 2.13 0.50
N GLY A 14 -29.40 1.30 -0.26
CA GLY A 14 -29.35 -0.18 -0.12
C GLY A 14 -27.95 -0.74 -0.35
N ILE A 15 -27.26 -0.29 -1.40
CA ILE A 15 -25.87 -0.71 -1.68
C ILE A 15 -24.94 -0.28 -0.53
N TYR A 16 -25.00 0.97 -0.09
CA TYR A 16 -24.17 1.42 1.03
C TYR A 16 -24.46 0.63 2.31
N THR A 17 -25.72 0.42 2.62
CA THR A 17 -26.08 -0.40 3.80
C THR A 17 -25.50 -1.80 3.68
N PHE A 18 -25.64 -2.46 2.53
CA PHE A 18 -25.10 -3.81 2.30
C PHE A 18 -23.56 -3.85 2.47
N LEU A 19 -22.85 -2.84 1.98
CA LEU A 19 -21.38 -2.76 2.07
C LEU A 19 -20.89 -2.44 3.50
N TYR A 20 -21.57 -1.53 4.20
CA TYR A 20 -21.10 -1.06 5.51
C TYR A 20 -21.70 -1.83 6.70
N LEU A 21 -22.82 -2.51 6.52
CA LEU A 21 -23.45 -3.28 7.59
C LEU A 21 -22.52 -4.32 8.24
N PRO A 22 -21.77 -5.16 7.47
CA PRO A 22 -20.82 -6.10 8.06
C PRO A 22 -19.73 -5.43 8.89
N MET A 23 -19.26 -4.25 8.44
CA MET A 23 -18.26 -3.45 9.16
C MET A 23 -18.86 -2.91 10.47
N GLY A 24 -20.09 -2.43 10.43
CA GLY A 24 -20.82 -1.99 11.63
C GLY A 24 -21.03 -3.12 12.64
N VAL A 25 -21.38 -4.32 12.17
CA VAL A 25 -21.48 -5.52 13.00
C VAL A 25 -20.14 -5.87 13.65
N MET A 26 -19.06 -5.87 12.86
CA MET A 26 -17.71 -6.12 13.36
C MET A 26 -17.31 -5.08 14.44
N MET A 27 -17.59 -3.79 14.19
CA MET A 27 -17.35 -2.72 15.16
C MET A 27 -18.18 -2.93 16.45
N ALA A 28 -19.45 -3.32 16.36
CA ALA A 28 -20.25 -3.63 17.52
C ALA A 28 -19.66 -4.82 18.30
N PHE A 29 -19.30 -5.90 17.62
CA PHE A 29 -18.70 -7.08 18.25
C PHE A 29 -17.30 -6.85 18.82
N SER A 30 -16.61 -5.76 18.47
CA SER A 30 -15.35 -5.37 19.11
C SER A 30 -15.51 -5.05 20.61
N PHE A 31 -16.72 -4.70 21.03
CA PHE A 31 -17.08 -4.44 22.44
C PHE A 31 -17.68 -5.65 23.13
N ASN A 32 -17.80 -6.80 22.46
CA ASN A 32 -18.39 -7.99 23.04
C ASN A 32 -17.50 -8.60 24.14
N SER A 33 -18.07 -8.90 25.32
CA SER A 33 -17.35 -9.52 26.44
C SER A 33 -17.06 -11.01 26.25
N ALA A 34 -17.69 -11.68 25.28
CA ALA A 34 -17.42 -13.07 24.95
C ALA A 34 -15.98 -13.30 24.48
N HIS A 35 -15.46 -14.51 24.65
CA HIS A 35 -14.15 -14.89 24.11
C HIS A 35 -14.17 -15.20 22.61
N ARG A 36 -15.34 -15.48 22.05
CA ARG A 36 -15.56 -15.79 20.63
C ARG A 36 -16.74 -14.97 20.10
N ASN A 37 -16.68 -14.59 18.82
CA ASN A 37 -17.75 -13.82 18.16
C ASN A 37 -18.95 -14.65 17.74
N VAL A 38 -19.44 -15.54 18.60
CA VAL A 38 -20.60 -16.40 18.29
C VAL A 38 -21.91 -15.77 18.79
N ALA A 39 -21.89 -15.18 19.99
CA ALA A 39 -23.04 -14.54 20.58
C ALA A 39 -22.62 -13.29 21.35
N TRP A 40 -23.54 -12.34 21.52
CA TRP A 40 -23.35 -11.18 22.37
C TRP A 40 -23.49 -11.56 23.83
N ALA A 41 -22.42 -11.38 24.63
CA ALA A 41 -22.41 -11.71 26.05
C ALA A 41 -22.40 -10.47 26.97
N GLY A 42 -22.22 -9.27 26.41
CA GLY A 42 -22.19 -8.03 27.19
C GLY A 42 -21.19 -7.02 26.61
N PHE A 43 -21.15 -5.82 27.16
CA PHE A 43 -20.30 -4.73 26.72
C PHE A 43 -18.98 -4.68 27.50
N THR A 44 -17.83 -4.50 26.81
CA THR A 44 -16.52 -4.37 27.45
C THR A 44 -15.52 -3.60 26.58
N PHE A 45 -14.57 -2.89 27.21
CA PHE A 45 -13.39 -2.30 26.56
C PHE A 45 -12.11 -3.17 26.71
N ARG A 46 -12.21 -4.34 27.32
CA ARG A 46 -11.07 -5.20 27.66
C ARG A 46 -10.15 -5.48 26.48
N TRP A 47 -10.72 -5.67 25.29
CA TRP A 47 -9.96 -6.00 24.08
C TRP A 47 -9.07 -4.86 23.61
N TYR A 48 -9.55 -3.63 23.72
CA TYR A 48 -8.75 -2.43 23.42
C TYR A 48 -7.59 -2.26 24.41
N VAL A 49 -7.88 -2.42 25.72
CA VAL A 49 -6.84 -2.39 26.75
C VAL A 49 -5.79 -3.47 26.50
N LYS A 50 -6.23 -4.69 26.15
CA LYS A 50 -5.32 -5.79 25.83
C LYS A 50 -4.45 -5.47 24.63
N LEU A 51 -5.00 -4.94 23.53
CA LEU A 51 -4.25 -4.57 22.33
C LEU A 51 -3.11 -3.56 22.63
N PHE A 52 -3.38 -2.56 23.45
CA PHE A 52 -2.36 -1.56 23.80
C PHE A 52 -1.27 -2.09 24.75
N HIS A 53 -1.51 -3.18 25.46
CA HIS A 53 -0.55 -3.80 26.38
C HIS A 53 0.15 -5.04 25.80
N ASP A 54 -0.29 -5.55 24.66
CA ASP A 54 0.34 -6.71 24.01
C ASP A 54 1.53 -6.27 23.13
N ALA A 55 2.73 -6.51 23.65
CA ALA A 55 3.98 -6.20 22.95
C ALA A 55 4.08 -6.86 21.54
N GLN A 56 3.44 -8.01 21.33
CA GLN A 56 3.46 -8.68 20.03
C GLN A 56 2.72 -7.88 18.94
N TRP A 57 1.67 -7.14 19.31
CA TRP A 57 0.99 -6.24 18.38
C TRP A 57 1.86 -5.06 18.00
N ALA A 58 2.48 -4.43 18.99
CA ALA A 58 3.40 -3.32 18.75
C ALA A 58 4.57 -3.76 17.86
N GLN A 59 5.14 -4.94 18.11
CA GLN A 59 6.20 -5.51 17.28
C GLN A 59 5.74 -5.80 15.85
N ALA A 60 4.56 -6.44 15.67
CA ALA A 60 4.02 -6.74 14.34
C ALA A 60 3.71 -5.46 13.55
N LEU A 61 3.18 -4.42 14.22
CA LEU A 61 2.95 -3.12 13.62
C LEU A 61 4.27 -2.46 13.22
N GLY A 62 5.27 -2.45 14.11
CA GLY A 62 6.60 -1.93 13.82
C GLY A 62 7.23 -2.60 12.61
N THR A 63 7.23 -3.93 12.57
CA THR A 63 7.74 -4.72 11.43
C THR A 63 7.01 -4.38 10.14
N SER A 64 5.66 -4.26 10.15
CA SER A 64 4.89 -3.87 8.97
C SER A 64 5.22 -2.47 8.49
N LEU A 65 5.37 -1.50 9.40
CA LEU A 65 5.74 -0.12 9.06
C LEU A 65 7.14 -0.03 8.48
N GLU A 66 8.13 -0.66 9.13
CA GLU A 66 9.52 -0.70 8.64
C GLU A 66 9.60 -1.33 7.25
N LEU A 67 8.89 -2.43 7.04
CA LEU A 67 8.82 -3.12 5.75
C LEU A 67 8.18 -2.23 4.67
N ALA A 68 7.00 -1.68 4.96
CA ALA A 68 6.26 -0.86 4.01
C ALA A 68 6.99 0.44 3.66
N VAL A 69 7.61 1.11 4.64
CA VAL A 69 8.43 2.31 4.40
C VAL A 69 9.65 1.97 3.56
N SER A 70 10.36 0.89 3.90
CA SER A 70 11.55 0.46 3.16
C SER A 70 11.21 0.10 1.71
N ALA A 71 10.17 -0.71 1.51
CA ALA A 71 9.71 -1.10 0.18
C ALA A 71 9.22 0.11 -0.64
N ALA A 72 8.46 1.02 -0.03
CA ALA A 72 7.97 2.23 -0.68
C ALA A 72 9.10 3.16 -1.10
N ALA A 73 10.07 3.42 -0.22
CA ALA A 73 11.21 4.28 -0.52
C ALA A 73 12.06 3.73 -1.67
N ILE A 74 12.38 2.42 -1.63
CA ILE A 74 13.16 1.77 -2.68
C ILE A 74 12.36 1.73 -3.99
N SER A 75 11.07 1.38 -3.94
CA SER A 75 10.22 1.34 -5.14
C SER A 75 10.02 2.72 -5.77
N ALA A 76 9.88 3.78 -4.97
CA ALA A 76 9.79 5.15 -5.47
C ALA A 76 11.10 5.60 -6.12
N ALA A 77 12.26 5.30 -5.51
CA ALA A 77 13.57 5.63 -6.08
C ALA A 77 13.82 4.88 -7.39
N LEU A 78 13.62 3.56 -7.41
CA LEU A 78 13.76 2.75 -8.62
C LEU A 78 12.72 3.12 -9.68
N GLY A 79 11.48 3.39 -9.25
CA GLY A 79 10.39 3.83 -10.10
C GLY A 79 10.66 5.18 -10.76
N LEU A 80 11.28 6.12 -10.05
CA LEU A 80 11.74 7.39 -10.62
C LEU A 80 12.81 7.17 -11.70
N LEU A 81 13.83 6.37 -11.39
CA LEU A 81 14.90 6.07 -12.33
C LEU A 81 14.37 5.37 -13.58
N ALA A 82 13.52 4.36 -13.39
CA ALA A 82 12.88 3.63 -14.48
C ALA A 82 12.01 4.54 -15.35
N SER A 83 11.18 5.37 -14.72
CA SER A 83 10.26 6.28 -15.41
C SER A 83 11.01 7.40 -16.15
N TYR A 84 12.06 7.96 -15.54
CA TYR A 84 12.88 9.00 -16.15
C TYR A 84 13.62 8.46 -17.39
N ALA A 85 14.24 7.29 -17.27
CA ALA A 85 14.91 6.64 -18.41
C ALA A 85 13.93 6.40 -19.59
N MET A 86 12.71 5.94 -19.29
CA MET A 86 11.68 5.70 -20.32
C MET A 86 11.12 6.99 -20.93
N ALA A 87 11.06 8.08 -20.16
CA ALA A 87 10.61 9.38 -20.65
C ALA A 87 11.70 10.07 -21.50
N ARG A 88 12.96 10.00 -21.07
CA ARG A 88 14.09 10.64 -21.74
C ARG A 88 14.47 9.93 -23.05
N HIS A 89 14.46 8.61 -23.04
CA HIS A 89 14.84 7.79 -24.18
C HIS A 89 13.62 7.03 -24.74
N PRO A 90 12.78 7.68 -25.59
CA PRO A 90 11.54 7.06 -26.06
C PRO A 90 11.77 5.85 -26.97
N ASP A 91 12.93 5.74 -27.62
CA ASP A 91 13.19 4.76 -28.71
C ASP A 91 14.42 3.86 -28.48
N PHE A 92 14.73 3.55 -27.19
CA PHE A 92 15.82 2.61 -26.92
C PHE A 92 15.45 1.16 -27.24
N ARG A 93 16.45 0.38 -27.69
CA ARG A 93 16.30 -1.05 -27.97
C ARG A 93 15.90 -1.79 -26.69
N GLY A 94 14.81 -2.58 -26.76
CA GLY A 94 14.32 -3.33 -25.60
C GLY A 94 13.28 -2.61 -24.74
N LYS A 95 12.85 -1.39 -25.06
CA LYS A 95 11.83 -0.62 -24.31
C LYS A 95 10.57 -1.43 -24.03
N ARG A 96 10.07 -2.19 -25.04
CA ARG A 96 8.86 -3.03 -24.87
C ARG A 96 9.10 -4.11 -23.81
N ALA A 97 10.22 -4.83 -23.93
CA ALA A 97 10.58 -5.86 -22.96
C ALA A 97 10.75 -5.28 -21.55
N TYR A 98 11.44 -4.15 -21.41
CA TYR A 98 11.61 -3.45 -20.15
C TYR A 98 10.27 -3.01 -19.54
N SER A 99 9.39 -2.39 -20.35
CA SER A 99 8.06 -2.00 -19.89
C SER A 99 7.20 -3.22 -19.51
N SER A 100 7.29 -4.32 -20.25
CA SER A 100 6.58 -5.56 -19.90
C SER A 100 7.11 -6.16 -18.61
N LEU A 101 8.42 -6.27 -18.44
CA LEU A 101 9.04 -6.80 -17.22
C LEU A 101 8.64 -6.01 -15.97
N LEU A 102 8.58 -4.68 -16.06
CA LEU A 102 8.14 -3.83 -14.96
C LEU A 102 6.68 -4.11 -14.54
N ASN A 103 5.82 -4.53 -15.47
CA ASN A 103 4.40 -4.76 -15.19
C ASN A 103 4.05 -6.22 -14.92
N VAL A 104 4.94 -7.18 -15.20
CA VAL A 104 4.69 -8.62 -14.97
C VAL A 104 4.23 -8.90 -13.54
N PRO A 105 4.87 -8.37 -12.48
CA PRO A 105 4.45 -8.67 -11.11
C PRO A 105 3.00 -8.26 -10.81
N MET A 106 2.53 -7.17 -11.42
CA MET A 106 1.16 -6.66 -11.26
C MET A 106 0.11 -7.54 -11.95
N MET A 107 0.51 -8.31 -12.97
CA MET A 107 -0.37 -9.20 -13.74
C MET A 107 -0.39 -10.62 -13.18
N MET A 108 0.60 -10.98 -12.36
CA MET A 108 0.71 -12.32 -11.79
C MET A 108 -0.21 -12.47 -10.57
N PRO A 109 -0.88 -13.62 -10.41
CA PRO A 109 -1.52 -13.96 -9.14
C PRO A 109 -0.50 -13.91 -7.98
N GLU A 110 -0.86 -13.22 -6.90
CA GLU A 110 0.04 -13.01 -5.74
C GLU A 110 0.64 -14.30 -5.18
N VAL A 111 -0.15 -15.39 -5.14
CA VAL A 111 0.32 -16.72 -4.70
C VAL A 111 1.46 -17.23 -5.59
N ILE A 112 1.34 -17.07 -6.91
CA ILE A 112 2.37 -17.51 -7.86
C ILE A 112 3.63 -16.68 -7.67
N LEU A 113 3.49 -15.37 -7.48
CA LEU A 113 4.62 -14.49 -7.21
C LEU A 113 5.32 -14.87 -5.90
N GLY A 114 4.56 -15.08 -4.81
CA GLY A 114 5.10 -15.44 -3.50
C GLY A 114 5.85 -16.78 -3.53
N VAL A 115 5.26 -17.82 -4.15
CA VAL A 115 5.92 -19.13 -4.32
C VAL A 115 7.14 -19.02 -5.24
N GLY A 116 7.06 -18.24 -6.30
CA GLY A 116 8.17 -17.99 -7.22
C GLY A 116 9.36 -17.34 -6.51
N LEU A 117 9.11 -16.29 -5.71
CA LEU A 117 10.15 -15.62 -4.92
C LEU A 117 10.75 -16.53 -3.86
N LEU A 118 9.92 -17.30 -3.13
CA LEU A 118 10.41 -18.30 -2.19
C LEU A 118 11.34 -19.30 -2.89
N THR A 119 10.90 -19.86 -4.02
CA THR A 119 11.70 -20.82 -4.79
C THR A 119 13.01 -20.21 -5.27
N PHE A 120 12.98 -18.95 -5.72
CA PHE A 120 14.18 -18.21 -6.10
C PHE A 120 15.16 -18.08 -4.93
N PHE A 121 14.72 -17.63 -3.76
CA PHE A 121 15.61 -17.46 -2.60
C PHE A 121 16.19 -18.78 -2.11
N VAL A 122 15.38 -19.85 -2.08
CA VAL A 122 15.86 -21.20 -1.71
C VAL A 122 16.91 -21.72 -2.69
N ARG A 123 16.67 -21.57 -4.00
CA ARG A 123 17.63 -21.98 -5.03
C ARG A 123 18.91 -21.16 -5.03
N ALA A 124 18.80 -19.87 -4.70
CA ALA A 124 19.94 -18.97 -4.54
C ALA A 124 20.67 -19.15 -3.20
N HIS A 125 20.25 -20.10 -2.35
CA HIS A 125 20.78 -20.33 -1.00
C HIS A 125 20.75 -19.10 -0.10
N LEU A 126 19.78 -18.18 -0.34
CA LEU A 126 19.56 -16.98 0.47
C LEU A 126 18.65 -17.33 1.65
N ARG A 127 19.11 -17.03 2.87
CA ARG A 127 18.29 -17.20 4.07
C ARG A 127 17.14 -16.19 4.06
N LEU A 128 15.92 -16.68 4.32
CA LEU A 128 14.75 -15.83 4.49
C LEU A 128 14.96 -14.90 5.70
N SER A 129 14.78 -13.62 5.50
CA SER A 129 15.06 -12.56 6.47
C SER A 129 14.19 -11.35 6.17
N PHE A 130 14.26 -10.31 7.01
CA PHE A 130 13.62 -9.03 6.74
C PHE A 130 14.04 -8.45 5.37
N TRP A 131 15.30 -8.55 4.98
CA TRP A 131 15.78 -8.00 3.70
C TRP A 131 15.30 -8.75 2.47
N THR A 132 15.20 -10.09 2.53
CA THR A 132 14.57 -10.85 1.43
C THR A 132 13.10 -10.51 1.30
N LEU A 133 12.43 -10.23 2.42
CA LEU A 133 11.05 -9.75 2.42
C LEU A 133 10.94 -8.35 1.81
N VAL A 134 11.84 -7.41 2.17
CA VAL A 134 11.89 -6.08 1.53
C VAL A 134 12.08 -6.19 0.02
N VAL A 135 13.01 -7.04 -0.45
CA VAL A 135 13.23 -7.25 -1.89
C VAL A 135 11.95 -7.77 -2.56
N SER A 136 11.28 -8.73 -1.93
CA SER A 136 10.01 -9.27 -2.45
C SER A 136 8.94 -8.19 -2.57
N HIS A 137 8.81 -7.33 -1.55
CA HIS A 137 7.86 -6.23 -1.56
C HIS A 137 8.20 -5.18 -2.63
N VAL A 138 9.49 -4.88 -2.82
CA VAL A 138 9.92 -3.99 -3.91
C VAL A 138 9.50 -4.54 -5.28
N VAL A 139 9.61 -5.85 -5.50
CA VAL A 139 9.26 -6.47 -6.80
C VAL A 139 7.81 -6.19 -7.18
N PHE A 140 6.85 -6.34 -6.28
CA PHE A 140 5.44 -6.09 -6.62
C PHE A 140 4.99 -4.63 -6.41
N CYS A 141 5.68 -3.85 -5.56
CA CYS A 141 5.39 -2.44 -5.37
C CYS A 141 5.93 -1.54 -6.50
N LEU A 142 7.03 -1.96 -7.15
CA LEU A 142 7.71 -1.19 -8.19
C LEU A 142 6.79 -0.78 -9.36
N PRO A 143 5.92 -1.64 -9.91
CA PRO A 143 5.00 -1.24 -10.98
C PRO A 143 4.07 -0.09 -10.58
N TYR A 144 3.55 -0.10 -9.36
CA TYR A 144 2.63 0.94 -8.85
C TYR A 144 3.33 2.30 -8.74
N ALA A 145 4.53 2.33 -8.15
CA ALA A 145 5.34 3.54 -8.06
C ALA A 145 5.73 4.05 -9.46
N THR A 146 6.24 3.15 -10.31
CA THR A 146 6.66 3.48 -11.68
C THR A 146 5.50 4.02 -12.51
N GLY A 147 4.32 3.41 -12.46
CA GLY A 147 3.13 3.85 -13.19
C GLY A 147 2.73 5.28 -12.85
N THR A 148 2.66 5.60 -11.56
CA THR A 148 2.29 6.92 -11.06
C THR A 148 3.31 7.99 -11.46
N ILE A 149 4.60 7.72 -11.26
CA ILE A 149 5.70 8.65 -11.57
C ILE A 149 5.81 8.86 -13.08
N ARG A 150 5.70 7.78 -13.88
CA ARG A 150 5.78 7.85 -15.33
C ARG A 150 4.69 8.71 -15.94
N ALA A 151 3.46 8.60 -15.48
CA ALA A 151 2.34 9.41 -15.96
C ALA A 151 2.65 10.91 -15.80
N ARG A 152 3.22 11.31 -14.67
CA ARG A 152 3.64 12.71 -14.43
C ARG A 152 4.80 13.14 -15.30
N LEU A 153 5.84 12.32 -15.41
CA LEU A 153 7.01 12.65 -16.24
C LEU A 153 6.65 12.78 -17.72
N MET A 154 5.73 11.96 -18.21
CA MET A 154 5.21 12.11 -19.59
C MET A 154 4.46 13.43 -19.79
N SER A 155 3.67 13.86 -18.83
CA SER A 155 2.99 15.17 -18.85
C SER A 155 4.00 16.33 -18.83
N LEU A 156 5.05 16.24 -18.01
CA LEU A 156 6.11 17.25 -17.95
C LEU A 156 6.92 17.31 -19.25
N LYS A 157 7.17 16.18 -19.90
CA LYS A 157 7.84 16.15 -21.20
C LYS A 157 7.07 16.92 -22.27
N GLN A 158 5.74 16.82 -22.28
CA GLN A 158 4.89 17.57 -23.23
C GLN A 158 4.97 19.09 -23.03
N SER A 159 5.36 19.57 -21.85
CA SER A 159 5.52 20.99 -21.56
C SER A 159 6.87 21.58 -21.98
N SER A 160 7.82 20.76 -22.44
CA SER A 160 9.17 21.15 -22.89
C SER A 160 9.98 22.02 -21.91
N LEU A 161 9.61 22.01 -20.61
CA LEU A 161 10.26 22.85 -19.59
C LEU A 161 11.74 22.45 -19.37
N GLU A 162 12.05 21.17 -19.48
CA GLU A 162 13.42 20.67 -19.35
C GLU A 162 14.28 21.12 -20.53
N GLU A 163 13.73 21.09 -21.74
CA GLU A 163 14.36 21.57 -22.96
C GLU A 163 14.61 23.08 -22.90
N ALA A 164 13.62 23.85 -22.49
CA ALA A 164 13.75 25.29 -22.29
C ALA A 164 14.85 25.66 -21.27
N ALA A 165 14.98 24.88 -20.19
CA ALA A 165 16.07 25.10 -19.23
C ALA A 165 17.45 24.83 -19.83
N MET A 166 17.58 23.83 -20.71
CA MET A 166 18.81 23.53 -21.41
C MET A 166 19.15 24.60 -22.47
N ASP A 167 18.16 25.14 -23.14
CA ASP A 167 18.34 26.27 -24.09
C ASP A 167 18.87 27.52 -23.36
N LEU A 168 18.54 27.68 -22.07
CA LEU A 168 19.08 28.73 -21.21
C LEU A 168 20.45 28.39 -20.60
N GLY A 169 21.10 27.30 -21.06
CA GLY A 169 22.44 26.90 -20.65
C GLY A 169 22.53 25.95 -19.46
N ALA A 170 21.42 25.39 -19.00
CA ALA A 170 21.46 24.37 -17.95
C ALA A 170 21.98 23.04 -18.51
N THR A 171 22.83 22.36 -17.73
CA THR A 171 23.19 20.96 -18.03
C THR A 171 21.98 20.03 -17.78
N GLU A 172 22.00 18.84 -18.39
CA GLU A 172 20.91 17.82 -18.16
C GLU A 172 20.65 17.55 -16.69
N TRP A 173 21.71 17.44 -15.87
CA TRP A 173 21.58 17.24 -14.43
C TRP A 173 20.97 18.45 -13.72
N GLN A 174 21.32 19.67 -14.14
CA GLN A 174 20.73 20.90 -13.60
C GLN A 174 19.26 21.01 -13.97
N ALA A 175 18.90 20.72 -15.22
CA ALA A 175 17.52 20.70 -15.69
C ALA A 175 16.69 19.65 -14.92
N PHE A 176 17.23 18.42 -14.77
CA PHE A 176 16.57 17.40 -13.92
C PHE A 176 16.37 17.87 -12.50
N LYS A 177 17.44 18.30 -11.81
CA LYS A 177 17.40 18.63 -10.39
C LYS A 177 16.55 19.87 -10.07
N ARG A 178 16.58 20.89 -10.94
CA ARG A 178 15.92 22.18 -10.69
C ARG A 178 14.54 22.31 -11.30
N VAL A 179 14.21 21.53 -12.33
CA VAL A 179 12.94 21.60 -13.04
C VAL A 179 12.17 20.28 -12.89
N THR A 180 12.69 19.18 -13.43
CA THR A 180 11.96 17.92 -13.53
C THR A 180 11.67 17.31 -12.17
N PHE A 181 12.66 17.18 -11.29
CA PHE A 181 12.51 16.56 -9.98
C PHE A 181 11.53 17.31 -9.07
N PRO A 182 11.61 18.64 -8.89
CA PRO A 182 10.64 19.38 -8.07
C PRO A 182 9.21 19.28 -8.60
N LEU A 183 9.02 19.34 -9.93
CA LEU A 183 7.71 19.21 -10.56
C LEU A 183 7.16 17.78 -10.54
N ALA A 184 8.02 16.78 -10.46
CA ALA A 184 7.66 15.37 -10.34
C ALA A 184 7.45 14.94 -8.87
N TRP A 185 7.96 15.71 -7.89
CA TRP A 185 7.91 15.36 -6.47
C TRP A 185 6.53 14.92 -5.96
N PRO A 186 5.41 15.63 -6.28
CA PRO A 186 4.09 15.18 -5.83
C PRO A 186 3.71 13.80 -6.35
N ALA A 187 4.12 13.44 -7.58
CA ALA A 187 3.86 12.12 -8.14
C ALA A 187 4.80 11.04 -7.57
N ILE A 188 6.05 11.40 -7.25
CA ILE A 188 6.99 10.51 -6.55
C ILE A 188 6.44 10.16 -5.17
N PHE A 189 5.98 11.18 -4.43
CA PHE A 189 5.37 10.98 -3.12
C PHE A 189 4.08 10.13 -3.21
N SER A 190 3.20 10.44 -4.18
CA SER A 190 1.97 9.65 -4.41
C SER A 190 2.28 8.19 -4.77
N GLY A 191 3.30 7.96 -5.60
CA GLY A 191 3.78 6.62 -5.94
C GLY A 191 4.35 5.88 -4.73
N ALA A 192 5.08 6.58 -3.86
CA ALA A 192 5.58 6.02 -2.60
C ALA A 192 4.45 5.66 -1.64
N VAL A 193 3.44 6.54 -1.49
CA VAL A 193 2.26 6.27 -0.65
C VAL A 193 1.48 5.07 -1.17
N LEU A 194 1.29 4.94 -2.48
CA LEU A 194 0.63 3.79 -3.08
C LEU A 194 1.43 2.50 -2.83
N ALA A 195 2.75 2.52 -3.05
CA ALA A 195 3.63 1.39 -2.76
C ALA A 195 3.63 1.02 -1.26
N PHE A 196 3.61 2.01 -0.37
CA PHE A 196 3.46 1.80 1.06
C PHE A 196 2.15 1.08 1.39
N THR A 197 1.02 1.55 0.86
CA THR A 197 -0.29 0.94 1.12
C THR A 197 -0.32 -0.51 0.68
N VAL A 198 0.10 -0.78 -0.57
CA VAL A 198 0.13 -2.14 -1.13
C VAL A 198 1.06 -3.06 -0.32
N SER A 199 2.23 -2.56 0.12
CA SER A 199 3.17 -3.31 0.96
C SER A 199 2.64 -3.56 2.37
N PHE A 200 1.97 -2.58 2.97
CA PHE A 200 1.49 -2.66 4.35
C PHE A 200 0.34 -3.67 4.52
N GLU A 201 -0.52 -3.79 3.52
CA GLU A 201 -1.67 -4.72 3.53
C GLU A 201 -1.32 -6.12 2.98
N ASP A 202 -0.12 -6.33 2.41
CA ASP A 202 0.25 -7.62 1.84
C ASP A 202 0.30 -8.72 2.90
N PHE A 203 -0.46 -9.76 2.63
CA PHE A 203 -0.43 -11.01 3.39
C PHE A 203 0.24 -12.14 2.61
N VAL A 204 -0.08 -12.24 1.32
CA VAL A 204 0.21 -13.44 0.52
C VAL A 204 1.71 -13.61 0.30
N THR A 205 2.37 -12.60 -0.24
CA THR A 205 3.82 -12.66 -0.49
C THR A 205 4.58 -12.81 0.82
N THR A 206 4.17 -12.03 1.85
CA THR A 206 4.76 -12.13 3.20
C THR A 206 4.63 -13.54 3.77
N PHE A 207 3.48 -14.20 3.63
CA PHE A 207 3.25 -15.54 4.15
C PHE A 207 4.26 -16.57 3.61
N PHE A 208 4.62 -16.46 2.33
CA PHE A 208 5.59 -17.39 1.71
C PHE A 208 7.05 -17.04 1.99
N VAL A 209 7.38 -15.74 2.11
CA VAL A 209 8.78 -15.24 2.12
C VAL A 209 9.24 -14.77 3.49
N ALA A 210 8.34 -14.63 4.47
CA ALA A 210 8.73 -14.22 5.82
C ALA A 210 9.73 -15.18 6.45
N GLY A 211 10.84 -14.63 6.93
CA GLY A 211 11.84 -15.38 7.71
C GLY A 211 11.38 -15.60 9.16
N ILE A 212 12.10 -16.48 9.85
CA ILE A 212 11.82 -16.77 11.27
C ILE A 212 11.94 -15.47 12.07
N GLY A 213 10.92 -15.15 12.87
CA GLY A 213 10.87 -13.95 13.70
C GLY A 213 10.36 -12.69 13.00
N THR A 214 10.09 -12.75 11.69
CA THR A 214 9.52 -11.62 10.94
C THR A 214 8.00 -11.77 10.87
N VAL A 215 7.29 -11.17 11.83
CA VAL A 215 5.84 -11.21 11.90
C VAL A 215 5.27 -9.84 11.56
N THR A 216 4.50 -9.73 10.47
CA THR A 216 3.77 -8.52 10.08
C THR A 216 2.35 -8.53 10.63
N MET A 217 1.68 -7.37 10.58
CA MET A 217 0.28 -7.25 11.02
C MET A 217 -0.67 -8.20 10.30
N PRO A 218 -0.65 -8.33 8.96
CA PRO A 218 -1.50 -9.31 8.26
C PRO A 218 -1.25 -10.74 8.70
N ILE A 219 0.01 -11.14 8.90
CA ILE A 219 0.37 -12.49 9.40
C ILE A 219 -0.15 -12.70 10.84
N LYS A 220 -0.02 -11.69 11.71
CA LYS A 220 -0.52 -11.76 13.09
C LYS A 220 -2.04 -11.91 13.10
N ILE A 221 -2.76 -11.10 12.32
CA ILE A 221 -4.23 -11.18 12.18
C ILE A 221 -4.64 -12.58 11.70
N TYR A 222 -4.01 -13.07 10.63
CA TYR A 222 -4.30 -14.40 10.09
C TYR A 222 -4.07 -15.52 11.12
N SER A 223 -2.97 -15.45 11.86
CA SER A 223 -2.66 -16.45 12.89
C SER A 223 -3.74 -16.52 13.98
N MET A 224 -4.31 -15.37 14.35
CA MET A 224 -5.41 -15.32 15.33
C MET A 224 -6.72 -15.83 14.73
N MET A 225 -7.03 -15.48 13.49
CA MET A 225 -8.25 -15.95 12.82
C MET A 225 -8.27 -17.46 12.64
N LYS A 226 -7.11 -18.11 12.46
CA LYS A 226 -6.97 -19.57 12.32
C LYS A 226 -7.51 -20.34 13.54
N PHE A 227 -7.44 -19.75 14.73
CA PHE A 227 -7.96 -20.35 15.96
C PHE A 227 -9.37 -19.89 16.35
N GLY A 228 -10.04 -19.17 15.46
CA GLY A 228 -11.37 -18.59 15.63
C GLY A 228 -11.35 -17.07 15.80
N ILE A 229 -12.32 -16.39 15.19
CA ILE A 229 -12.42 -14.93 15.24
C ILE A 229 -12.73 -14.50 16.68
N THR A 230 -11.81 -13.77 17.27
CA THR A 230 -11.97 -13.19 18.62
C THR A 230 -12.39 -11.72 18.52
N PRO A 231 -13.08 -11.17 19.52
CA PRO A 231 -13.39 -9.74 19.56
C PRO A 231 -12.13 -8.83 19.56
N GLU A 232 -10.97 -9.38 19.89
CA GLU A 232 -9.68 -8.69 19.84
C GLU A 232 -9.31 -8.32 18.38
N VAL A 233 -9.54 -9.22 17.42
CA VAL A 233 -9.34 -8.94 16.00
C VAL A 233 -10.31 -7.85 15.52
N ASN A 234 -11.57 -7.91 15.99
CA ASN A 234 -12.55 -6.86 15.67
C ASN A 234 -12.16 -5.50 16.26
N ALA A 235 -11.63 -5.48 17.50
CA ALA A 235 -11.16 -4.24 18.12
C ALA A 235 -9.99 -3.62 17.33
N LEU A 236 -9.06 -4.44 16.87
CA LEU A 236 -7.97 -3.97 15.99
C LEU A 236 -8.50 -3.40 14.68
N ALA A 237 -9.36 -4.15 13.98
CA ALA A 237 -9.94 -3.70 12.71
C ALA A 237 -10.76 -2.41 12.90
N THR A 238 -11.48 -2.27 14.03
CA THR A 238 -12.20 -1.04 14.39
C THR A 238 -11.25 0.14 14.58
N LEU A 239 -10.12 -0.04 15.28
CA LEU A 239 -9.11 1.01 15.43
C LEU A 239 -8.52 1.45 14.09
N LEU A 240 -8.20 0.52 13.21
CA LEU A 240 -7.69 0.83 11.87
C LEU A 240 -8.72 1.59 11.03
N LEU A 241 -9.98 1.18 11.06
CA LEU A 241 -11.07 1.89 10.39
C LEU A 241 -11.26 3.31 10.91
N LEU A 242 -11.26 3.48 12.23
CA LEU A 242 -11.40 4.80 12.85
C LEU A 242 -10.21 5.71 12.52
N LEU A 243 -8.99 5.17 12.51
CA LEU A 243 -7.79 5.91 12.13
C LEU A 243 -7.85 6.38 10.67
N THR A 244 -8.28 5.49 9.76
CA THR A 244 -8.45 5.81 8.34
C THR A 244 -9.54 6.86 8.14
N ALA A 245 -10.68 6.70 8.80
CA ALA A 245 -11.78 7.67 8.74
C ALA A 245 -11.37 9.05 9.28
N ALA A 246 -10.64 9.07 10.41
CA ALA A 246 -10.12 10.30 10.99
C ALA A 246 -9.13 10.99 10.05
N GLY A 247 -8.24 10.24 9.40
CA GLY A 247 -7.29 10.75 8.40
C GLY A 247 -8.01 11.37 7.19
N LEU A 248 -9.03 10.71 6.67
CA LEU A 248 -9.84 11.24 5.57
C LEU A 248 -10.61 12.52 5.95
N LEU A 249 -11.18 12.53 7.15
CA LEU A 249 -11.88 13.72 7.67
C LEU A 249 -10.92 14.90 7.85
N ALA A 250 -9.75 14.65 8.45
CA ALA A 250 -8.71 15.66 8.62
C ALA A 250 -8.27 16.23 7.26
N HIS A 251 -8.02 15.36 6.28
CA HIS A 251 -7.68 15.78 4.92
C HIS A 251 -8.80 16.64 4.29
N HIS A 252 -10.05 16.22 4.43
CA HIS A 252 -11.19 16.95 3.87
C HIS A 252 -11.34 18.34 4.49
N LEU A 253 -11.20 18.44 5.81
CA LEU A 253 -11.27 19.72 6.52
C LEU A 253 -10.14 20.67 6.13
N LEU A 254 -8.90 20.14 6.02
CA LEU A 254 -7.73 20.94 5.63
C LEU A 254 -7.73 21.33 4.14
N ALA A 255 -8.30 20.49 3.27
CA ALA A 255 -8.41 20.76 1.83
C ALA A 255 -9.60 21.65 1.47
N GLY A 256 -10.66 21.67 2.28
CA GLY A 256 -11.86 22.47 2.06
C GLY A 256 -11.68 23.97 2.33
N GLU A 257 -10.55 24.39 2.89
CA GLU A 257 -10.20 25.81 3.14
C GLU A 257 -9.41 26.45 1.98
N ARG A 258 -9.25 25.76 0.85
CA ARG A 258 -8.60 26.27 -0.36
C ARG A 258 -9.55 26.25 -1.54
#